data_ba4977b6ee29cb9444446e6abbef86e4
#
_entry.id   ba4977b6ee29cb9444446e6abbef86e4
#
_cell.length_a   1.000
_cell.length_b   1.000
_cell.length_c   1.000
_cell.angle_alpha   90.00
_cell.angle_beta   90.00
_cell.angle_gamma   90.00
#
_symmetry.space_group_name_H-M   'P 1'
#
loop_
_entity.id
_entity.type
_entity.pdbx_description
1 polymer ?
#
loop_
_entity_poly.entity_id
_entity_poly.type
_entity_poly.pdbx_seq_one_letter_code
_entity_poly.pdbx_strand_id
1 'polypeptide(L)'
;MTYGAIPALQKGEQRIRDWLPTLYSREHDPRDLPFAQKKGGMIGMGMTEKQGGSDVRANTTQARAIGNNEYLVTGHKWFFSAPMCD
;
A
#
# COMPACT_ATOMS: atom_id res chain seq x y z
N MET A 1 9.43 -1.16 5.27
CA MET A 1 8.04 -0.73 5.07
C MET A 1 7.05 -1.90 5.03
N THR A 2 7.36 -2.98 4.34
CA THR A 2 6.47 -4.14 4.23
C THR A 2 6.01 -4.67 5.60
N TYR A 3 6.92 -4.93 6.50
CA TYR A 3 6.54 -5.37 7.86
C TYR A 3 5.77 -4.32 8.64
N GLY A 4 6.05 -3.04 8.41
CA GLY A 4 5.32 -1.95 9.04
C GLY A 4 3.86 -1.85 8.61
N ALA A 5 3.53 -2.33 7.40
CA ALA A 5 2.15 -2.35 6.90
C ALA A 5 1.31 -3.48 7.51
N ILE A 6 1.94 -4.56 7.98
CA ILE A 6 1.23 -5.76 8.43
C ILE A 6 0.20 -5.48 9.53
N PRO A 7 0.51 -4.73 10.61
CA PRO A 7 -0.49 -4.46 11.64
C PRO A 7 -1.72 -3.71 11.11
N ALA A 8 -1.53 -2.82 10.14
CA ALA A 8 -2.65 -2.11 9.52
C ALA A 8 -3.51 -3.05 8.66
N LEU A 9 -2.87 -3.91 7.88
CA LEU A 9 -3.56 -4.86 7.02
C LEU A 9 -4.33 -5.92 7.83
N GLN A 10 -3.83 -6.32 8.99
CA GLN A 10 -4.52 -7.27 9.88
C GLN A 10 -5.87 -6.74 10.36
N LYS A 11 -6.05 -5.43 10.41
CA LYS A 11 -7.32 -4.78 10.79
C LYS A 11 -8.25 -4.55 9.61
N GLY A 12 -7.80 -4.84 8.41
CA GLY A 12 -8.58 -4.66 7.19
C GLY A 12 -9.58 -5.80 6.96
N GLU A 13 -10.34 -5.66 5.91
CA GLU A 13 -11.27 -6.70 5.44
C GLU A 13 -10.52 -7.95 5.00
N GLN A 14 -11.23 -9.07 4.87
CA GLN A 14 -10.65 -10.36 4.51
C GLN A 14 -9.85 -10.28 3.21
N ARG A 15 -10.33 -9.55 2.21
CA ARG A 15 -9.63 -9.35 0.92
C ARG A 15 -8.21 -8.81 1.10
N ILE A 16 -8.05 -7.87 2.02
CA ILE A 16 -6.76 -7.26 2.32
C ILE A 16 -5.93 -8.22 3.18
N ARG A 17 -6.55 -8.90 4.13
CA ARG A 17 -5.85 -9.90 4.96
C ARG A 17 -5.33 -11.08 4.15
N ASP A 18 -5.94 -11.38 3.02
CA ASP A 18 -5.49 -12.44 2.11
C ASP A 18 -4.10 -12.16 1.50
N TRP A 19 -3.62 -10.92 1.57
CA TRP A 19 -2.27 -10.56 1.15
C TRP A 19 -1.19 -10.96 2.17
N LEU A 20 -1.57 -11.18 3.43
CA LEU A 20 -0.61 -11.40 4.51
C LEU A 20 0.35 -12.56 4.26
N PRO A 21 -0.07 -13.75 3.77
CA PRO A 21 0.87 -14.83 3.51
C PRO A 21 1.97 -14.44 2.54
N THR A 22 1.64 -13.70 1.48
CA THR A 22 2.61 -13.22 0.50
C THR A 22 3.58 -12.21 1.12
N LEU A 23 3.11 -11.34 2.01
CA LEU A 23 3.93 -10.34 2.68
C LEU A 23 4.81 -10.94 3.78
N TYR A 24 4.41 -12.03 4.41
CA TYR A 24 5.23 -12.76 5.37
C TYR A 24 6.30 -13.61 4.71
N SER A 25 6.17 -13.91 3.42
CA SER A 25 7.11 -14.76 2.70
C SER A 25 8.52 -14.18 2.74
N ARG A 26 9.50 -15.05 2.88
CA ARG A 26 10.93 -14.71 2.75
C ARG A 26 11.46 -14.96 1.36
N GLU A 27 10.61 -15.44 0.44
CA GLU A 27 10.99 -15.65 -0.95
C GLU A 27 10.88 -14.33 -1.71
N HIS A 28 11.90 -14.05 -2.52
CA HIS A 28 11.83 -12.96 -3.49
C HIS A 28 11.24 -13.49 -4.79
N ASP A 29 10.16 -12.88 -5.25
CA ASP A 29 9.53 -13.23 -6.52
C ASP A 29 9.63 -12.04 -7.48
N PRO A 30 10.63 -12.04 -8.39
CA PRO A 30 10.87 -10.91 -9.30
C PRO A 30 9.95 -10.91 -10.52
N ARG A 31 9.03 -11.87 -10.64
CA ARG A 31 8.16 -11.96 -11.80
C ARG A 31 7.16 -10.80 -11.83
N ASP A 32 6.91 -10.27 -13.02
CA ASP A 32 5.88 -9.24 -13.23
C ASP A 32 4.51 -9.93 -13.41
N LEU A 33 3.89 -10.23 -12.27
CA LEU A 33 2.61 -10.93 -12.18
C LEU A 33 1.67 -10.19 -11.24
N PRO A 34 0.36 -10.40 -11.36
CA PRO A 34 -0.58 -9.93 -10.35
C PRO A 34 -0.18 -10.42 -8.95
N PHE A 35 -0.33 -9.56 -7.96
CA PHE A 35 0.11 -9.84 -6.59
C PHE A 35 -0.40 -11.19 -6.05
N ALA A 36 -1.64 -11.55 -6.37
CA ALA A 36 -2.24 -12.80 -5.92
C ALA A 36 -1.54 -14.06 -6.47
N GLN A 37 -0.74 -13.93 -7.53
CA GLN A 37 -0.01 -15.04 -8.15
C GLN A 37 1.45 -15.11 -7.70
N LYS A 38 1.89 -14.18 -6.84
CA LYS A 38 3.28 -14.08 -6.40
C LYS A 38 3.49 -14.86 -5.12
N LYS A 39 4.69 -15.44 -4.99
CA LYS A 39 5.13 -16.16 -3.79
C LYS A 39 5.63 -15.25 -2.69
N GLY A 40 6.03 -14.05 -3.02
CA GLY A 40 6.46 -13.01 -2.10
C GLY A 40 6.14 -11.66 -2.67
N GLY A 41 5.90 -10.68 -1.82
CA GLY A 41 5.56 -9.33 -2.25
C GLY A 41 6.02 -8.28 -1.25
N MET A 42 6.09 -7.05 -1.72
CA MET A 42 6.51 -5.90 -0.93
C MET A 42 5.48 -4.79 -1.02
N ILE A 43 5.42 -3.98 0.03
CA ILE A 43 4.58 -2.78 0.07
C ILE A 43 5.45 -1.56 0.30
N GLY A 44 5.26 -0.55 -0.53
CA GLY A 44 5.82 0.77 -0.31
C GLY A 44 4.88 1.68 0.47
N MET A 45 5.31 2.92 0.72
CA MET A 45 4.50 3.90 1.41
C MET A 45 4.77 5.30 0.85
N GLY A 46 3.68 6.05 0.67
CA GLY A 46 3.73 7.48 0.37
C GLY A 46 2.86 8.26 1.33
N MET A 47 3.47 9.07 2.19
CA MET A 47 2.74 9.87 3.17
C MET A 47 2.89 11.37 2.91
N THR A 48 4.10 11.80 2.59
CA THR A 48 4.46 13.21 2.42
C THR A 48 3.77 13.83 1.21
N GLU A 49 3.30 15.05 1.35
CA GLU A 49 2.79 15.88 0.27
C GLU A 49 3.68 17.11 0.05
N LYS A 50 3.40 17.90 -0.99
CA LYS A 50 4.23 19.04 -1.40
C LYS A 50 4.49 20.04 -0.28
N GLN A 51 3.51 20.27 0.59
CA GLN A 51 3.65 21.21 1.71
C GLN A 51 4.57 20.72 2.83
N GLY A 52 5.04 19.47 2.76
CA GLY A 52 6.00 18.90 3.70
C GLY A 52 5.44 17.73 4.51
N GLY A 53 6.36 16.99 5.12
CA GLY A 53 6.04 15.77 5.87
C GLY A 53 5.86 15.97 7.37
N SER A 54 6.23 17.14 7.91
CA SER A 54 6.13 17.42 9.34
C SER A 54 4.69 17.70 9.80
N ASP A 55 3.80 18.03 8.87
CA ASP A 55 2.39 18.27 9.17
C ASP A 55 1.50 17.34 8.33
N VAL A 56 1.47 16.07 8.70
CA VAL A 56 0.70 15.03 8.01
C VAL A 56 -0.80 15.30 8.09
N ARG A 57 -1.26 15.98 9.13
CA ARG A 57 -2.70 16.30 9.29
C ARG A 57 -3.18 17.30 8.25
N ALA A 58 -2.28 18.06 7.64
CA ALA A 58 -2.59 18.98 6.56
C ALA A 58 -2.63 18.31 5.18
N ASN A 59 -2.46 17.00 5.10
CA ASN A 59 -2.51 16.27 3.84
C ASN A 59 -3.88 16.44 3.17
N THR A 60 -3.84 16.65 1.84
CA THR A 60 -5.03 16.92 1.04
C THR A 60 -5.46 15.75 0.17
N THR A 61 -4.66 14.69 0.11
CA THR A 61 -5.03 13.46 -0.62
C THR A 61 -6.33 12.90 -0.06
N GLN A 62 -7.26 12.59 -0.94
CA GLN A 62 -8.58 12.09 -0.59
C GLN A 62 -8.88 10.79 -1.32
N ALA A 63 -9.60 9.91 -0.66
CA ALA A 63 -10.19 8.71 -1.25
C ALA A 63 -11.70 8.80 -1.13
N ARG A 64 -12.40 8.77 -2.27
CA ARG A 64 -13.86 8.80 -2.32
C ARG A 64 -14.38 7.44 -2.75
N ALA A 65 -15.24 6.85 -1.93
CA ALA A 65 -15.88 5.58 -2.26
C ALA A 65 -16.80 5.74 -3.49
N ILE A 66 -16.66 4.85 -4.45
CA ILE A 66 -17.47 4.81 -5.68
C ILE A 66 -18.29 3.52 -5.81
N GLY A 67 -18.27 2.66 -4.77
CA GLY A 67 -19.03 1.41 -4.69
C GLY A 67 -18.14 0.17 -4.84
N ASN A 68 -18.66 -0.99 -4.49
CA ASN A 68 -17.98 -2.30 -4.65
C ASN A 68 -16.55 -2.37 -4.06
N ASN A 69 -16.32 -1.71 -2.92
CA ASN A 69 -15.00 -1.60 -2.29
C ASN A 69 -13.95 -0.90 -3.18
N GLU A 70 -14.40 -0.07 -4.11
CA GLU A 70 -13.54 0.74 -4.95
C GLU A 70 -13.55 2.20 -4.50
N TYR A 71 -12.42 2.88 -4.69
CA TYR A 71 -12.24 4.27 -4.28
C TYR A 71 -11.57 5.06 -5.40
N LEU A 72 -12.03 6.28 -5.59
CA LEU A 72 -11.34 7.26 -6.42
C LEU A 72 -10.37 8.03 -5.53
N VAL A 73 -9.08 7.88 -5.80
CA VAL A 73 -8.02 8.54 -5.03
C VAL A 73 -7.52 9.75 -5.80
N THR A 74 -7.49 10.90 -5.13
CA THR A 74 -7.00 12.16 -5.72
C THR A 74 -5.99 12.78 -4.77
N GLY A 75 -4.81 13.10 -5.28
CA GLY A 75 -3.77 13.73 -4.49
C GLY A 75 -2.41 13.62 -5.15
N HIS A 76 -1.41 14.20 -4.50
CA HIS A 76 -0.02 14.17 -4.96
C HIS A 76 0.90 13.84 -3.79
N LYS A 77 1.61 12.74 -3.89
CA LYS A 77 2.54 12.30 -2.85
C LYS A 77 3.99 12.47 -3.30
N TRP A 78 4.84 12.86 -2.35
CA TRP A 78 6.28 12.96 -2.50
C TRP A 78 6.97 11.86 -1.70
N PHE A 79 8.20 11.54 -2.06
CA PHE A 79 9.00 10.53 -1.36
C PHE A 79 8.26 9.19 -1.24
N PHE A 80 7.71 8.74 -2.34
CA PHE A 80 7.01 7.47 -2.38
C PHE A 80 8.02 6.32 -2.36
N SER A 81 8.00 5.52 -1.30
CA SER A 81 8.92 4.39 -1.18
C SER A 81 8.54 3.27 -2.13
N ALA A 82 9.53 2.75 -2.86
CA ALA A 82 9.38 1.60 -3.74
C ALA A 82 8.14 1.68 -4.67
N PRO A 83 8.05 2.71 -5.52
CA PRO A 83 6.86 2.89 -6.36
C PRO A 83 6.69 1.80 -7.43
N MET A 84 7.73 1.00 -7.66
CA MET A 84 7.72 -0.09 -8.63
C MET A 84 7.66 -1.47 -7.94
N CYS A 85 7.28 -1.52 -6.66
CA CYS A 85 7.07 -2.79 -6.00
C CYS A 85 5.71 -3.40 -6.39
N ASP A 86 5.46 -4.60 -5.94
CA ASP A 86 4.34 -5.47 -6.32
C ASP A 86 2.94 -4.90 -6.19
#